data_738663d11ecb6e5cb019b0d036cfdf6f
#
_entry.id   738663d11ecb6e5cb019b0d036cfdf6f
#
_cell.length_a   1.000
_cell.length_b   1.000
_cell.length_c   1.000
_cell.angle_alpha   90.00
_cell.angle_beta   90.00
_cell.angle_gamma   90.00
#
_symmetry.space_group_name_H-M   'P 1'
#
loop_
_entity.id
_entity.type
_entity.pdbx_description
1 polymer ?
#
loop_
_entity_poly.entity_id
_entity_poly.type
_entity_poly.pdbx_seq_one_letter_code
_entity_poly.pdbx_strand_id
1 'polypeptide(L)'
;RRMIWILLACSPSQPFQCNGSELLCDKAIDQSTVLGTHNSMASTEAGFLPPNHVYGIPQQLRDGVRGLNLDTYWSEDQAMLCHGICELGQQPLVDALSDVKAFLDEQPYSVIIITFQAAISAEQTVAAFEQAELASEMYEHPLSTAWPSLITLIENQQRLIVFASNDGGMVPGYMDQWTHWIDNPY
;
A
#
# COMPACT_ATOMS: atom_id res chain seq x y z
N ARG A 1 -15.40 56.38 0.32
CA ARG A 1 -15.45 54.95 0.64
C ARG A 1 -15.34 54.19 -0.67
N ARG A 2 -14.16 53.59 -0.94
CA ARG A 2 -13.97 52.68 -2.08
C ARG A 2 -14.36 51.27 -1.66
N MET A 3 -15.38 50.71 -2.29
CA MET A 3 -15.81 49.34 -2.12
C MET A 3 -14.82 48.43 -2.91
N ILE A 4 -14.07 47.60 -2.19
CA ILE A 4 -13.18 46.59 -2.78
C ILE A 4 -14.06 45.34 -3.03
N TRP A 5 -14.30 45.03 -4.29
CA TRP A 5 -14.91 43.77 -4.70
C TRP A 5 -13.82 42.69 -4.68
N ILE A 6 -13.91 41.76 -3.69
CA ILE A 6 -13.12 40.54 -3.70
C ILE A 6 -13.78 39.58 -4.70
N LEU A 7 -13.22 39.47 -5.88
CA LEU A 7 -13.58 38.39 -6.82
C LEU A 7 -13.02 37.08 -6.23
N LEU A 8 -13.88 36.27 -5.63
CA LEU A 8 -13.58 34.86 -5.36
C LEU A 8 -13.48 34.18 -6.72
N ALA A 9 -12.23 33.99 -7.19
CA ALA A 9 -11.95 33.14 -8.33
C ALA A 9 -12.31 31.70 -7.92
N CYS A 10 -13.39 31.17 -8.46
CA CYS A 10 -13.70 29.75 -8.41
C CYS A 10 -12.64 29.05 -9.28
N SER A 11 -11.58 28.53 -8.69
CA SER A 11 -10.65 27.66 -9.41
C SER A 11 -11.44 26.45 -9.91
N PRO A 12 -11.32 26.04 -11.18
CA PRO A 12 -11.94 24.81 -11.62
C PRO A 12 -11.42 23.69 -10.74
N SER A 13 -12.33 22.92 -10.15
CA SER A 13 -11.96 21.72 -9.40
C SER A 13 -11.11 20.85 -10.31
N GLN A 14 -9.89 20.51 -9.87
CA GLN A 14 -9.05 19.55 -10.61
C GLN A 14 -9.87 18.27 -10.77
N PRO A 15 -9.86 17.67 -11.96
CA PRO A 15 -10.58 16.43 -12.18
C PRO A 15 -10.09 15.36 -11.21
N PHE A 16 -11.00 14.57 -10.73
CA PHE A 16 -10.77 13.52 -9.78
C PHE A 16 -9.91 12.41 -10.42
N GLN A 17 -8.73 12.11 -9.89
CA GLN A 17 -7.77 11.18 -10.49
C GLN A 17 -7.45 10.03 -9.52
N CYS A 18 -8.04 8.85 -9.74
CA CYS A 18 -7.71 7.66 -8.97
C CYS A 18 -6.39 7.07 -9.47
N ASN A 19 -5.42 6.87 -8.57
CA ASN A 19 -4.06 6.44 -8.92
C ASN A 19 -3.44 7.23 -10.09
N GLY A 20 -3.76 8.53 -10.17
CA GLY A 20 -3.19 9.45 -11.17
C GLY A 20 -3.94 9.52 -12.52
N SER A 21 -5.11 8.89 -12.67
CA SER A 21 -5.91 8.95 -13.88
C SER A 21 -7.41 8.91 -13.62
N GLU A 22 -8.18 9.78 -14.28
CA GLU A 22 -9.66 9.73 -14.25
C GLU A 22 -10.19 8.41 -14.80
N LEU A 23 -9.52 7.84 -15.79
CA LEU A 23 -9.94 6.62 -16.46
C LEU A 23 -9.89 5.39 -15.55
N LEU A 24 -9.18 5.47 -14.44
CA LEU A 24 -9.06 4.37 -13.47
C LEU A 24 -10.15 4.41 -12.40
N CYS A 25 -10.82 5.54 -12.19
CA CYS A 25 -11.76 5.67 -11.07
C CYS A 25 -12.90 4.65 -11.11
N ASP A 26 -13.49 4.43 -12.28
CA ASP A 26 -14.59 3.48 -12.48
C ASP A 26 -14.11 2.03 -12.73
N LYS A 27 -12.80 1.81 -12.75
CA LYS A 27 -12.25 0.45 -12.94
C LYS A 27 -12.22 -0.30 -11.62
N ALA A 28 -12.67 -1.55 -11.65
CA ALA A 28 -12.46 -2.47 -10.56
C ALA A 28 -10.97 -2.79 -10.42
N ILE A 29 -10.54 -3.20 -9.21
CA ILE A 29 -9.13 -3.46 -8.96
C ILE A 29 -8.54 -4.54 -9.86
N ASP A 30 -9.32 -5.59 -10.17
CA ASP A 30 -8.96 -6.68 -11.07
C ASP A 30 -9.00 -6.31 -12.57
N GLN A 31 -9.50 -5.11 -12.89
CA GLN A 31 -9.50 -4.53 -14.23
C GLN A 31 -8.44 -3.44 -14.39
N SER A 32 -7.63 -3.22 -13.37
CA SER A 32 -6.60 -2.19 -13.33
C SER A 32 -5.22 -2.84 -13.36
N THR A 33 -4.28 -2.20 -14.03
CA THR A 33 -2.86 -2.56 -13.97
C THR A 33 -2.13 -1.51 -13.18
N VAL A 34 -1.40 -1.92 -12.17
CA VAL A 34 -0.58 -1.04 -11.34
C VAL A 34 0.91 -1.39 -11.49
N LEU A 35 1.76 -0.38 -11.36
CA LEU A 35 3.20 -0.60 -11.24
C LEU A 35 3.48 -1.15 -9.85
N GLY A 36 4.14 -2.32 -9.80
CA GLY A 36 4.59 -2.95 -8.55
C GLY A 36 6.10 -3.03 -8.47
N THR A 37 6.64 -3.05 -7.25
CA THR A 37 8.05 -3.28 -6.97
C THR A 37 8.21 -4.55 -6.13
N HIS A 38 9.14 -5.42 -6.54
CA HIS A 38 9.51 -6.63 -5.83
C HIS A 38 10.54 -6.30 -4.75
N ASN A 39 10.37 -6.79 -3.53
CA ASN A 39 11.20 -6.43 -2.37
C ASN A 39 11.32 -4.90 -2.22
N SER A 40 10.19 -4.22 -2.18
CA SER A 40 10.10 -2.75 -2.19
C SER A 40 10.93 -2.08 -1.10
N MET A 41 11.09 -2.74 0.06
CA MET A 41 11.89 -2.29 1.18
C MET A 41 13.40 -2.33 0.88
N ALA A 42 13.86 -3.25 0.02
CA ALA A 42 15.28 -3.50 -0.19
C ALA A 42 15.90 -2.45 -1.12
N SER A 43 16.21 -1.28 -0.59
CA SER A 43 16.78 -0.17 -1.34
C SER A 43 18.19 0.22 -0.85
N THR A 44 18.95 0.86 -1.75
CA THR A 44 20.25 1.48 -1.41
C THR A 44 20.06 2.55 -0.34
N GLU A 45 18.99 3.34 -0.46
CA GLU A 45 18.66 4.42 0.47
C GLU A 45 18.40 3.91 1.88
N ALA A 46 17.74 2.75 2.02
CA ALA A 46 17.50 2.08 3.29
C ALA A 46 18.67 1.19 3.76
N GLY A 47 19.77 1.13 3.00
CA GLY A 47 21.01 0.42 3.40
C GLY A 47 21.00 -1.09 3.20
N PHE A 48 20.09 -1.63 2.40
CA PHE A 48 20.05 -3.08 2.10
C PHE A 48 21.19 -3.55 1.20
N LEU A 49 21.66 -4.77 1.43
CA LEU A 49 22.75 -5.43 0.68
C LEU A 49 22.39 -6.88 0.32
N PRO A 50 22.27 -7.26 -0.96
CA PRO A 50 22.21 -6.35 -2.11
C PRO A 50 20.84 -5.64 -2.18
N PRO A 51 20.77 -4.39 -2.68
CA PRO A 51 19.53 -3.69 -2.87
C PRO A 51 18.82 -4.15 -4.16
N ASN A 52 17.49 -4.15 -4.16
CA ASN A 52 16.67 -4.31 -5.36
C ASN A 52 16.40 -2.96 -6.05
N HIS A 53 16.39 -1.88 -5.27
CA HIS A 53 16.02 -0.53 -5.70
C HIS A 53 17.06 0.49 -5.26
N VAL A 54 17.08 1.63 -5.94
CA VAL A 54 17.88 2.78 -5.51
C VAL A 54 17.17 3.51 -4.38
N TYR A 55 15.88 3.79 -4.57
CA TYR A 55 15.06 4.62 -3.70
C TYR A 55 14.18 3.78 -2.78
N GLY A 56 13.91 4.30 -1.58
CA GLY A 56 12.97 3.74 -0.61
C GLY A 56 11.50 3.88 -1.02
N ILE A 57 10.62 3.27 -0.23
CA ILE A 57 9.17 3.23 -0.45
C ILE A 57 8.56 4.62 -0.69
N PRO A 58 8.92 5.68 0.07
CA PRO A 58 8.35 7.02 -0.16
C PRO A 58 8.58 7.55 -1.58
N GLN A 59 9.78 7.35 -2.14
CA GLN A 59 10.06 7.80 -3.50
C GLN A 59 9.40 6.90 -4.54
N GLN A 60 9.37 5.58 -4.33
CA GLN A 60 8.69 4.65 -5.21
C GLN A 60 7.19 5.01 -5.37
N LEU A 61 6.51 5.34 -4.27
CA LEU A 61 5.11 5.77 -4.28
C LEU A 61 4.91 7.09 -5.04
N ARG A 62 5.81 8.07 -4.86
CA ARG A 62 5.81 9.34 -5.62
C ARG A 62 6.05 9.11 -7.12
N ASP A 63 6.86 8.12 -7.48
CA ASP A 63 7.16 7.74 -8.86
C ASP A 63 6.03 6.93 -9.52
N GLY A 64 4.93 6.68 -8.80
CA GLY A 64 3.72 6.04 -9.34
C GLY A 64 3.58 4.54 -9.02
N VAL A 65 4.46 3.96 -8.20
CA VAL A 65 4.27 2.60 -7.67
C VAL A 65 3.01 2.55 -6.83
N ARG A 66 2.19 1.52 -7.04
CA ARG A 66 0.95 1.26 -6.29
C ARG A 66 0.85 -0.19 -5.82
N GLY A 67 1.83 -1.02 -6.15
CA GLY A 67 2.00 -2.37 -5.64
C GLY A 67 3.33 -2.49 -4.90
N LEU A 68 3.29 -2.87 -3.62
CA LEU A 68 4.49 -3.09 -2.80
C LEU A 68 4.57 -4.57 -2.42
N ASN A 69 5.68 -5.24 -2.74
CA ASN A 69 5.94 -6.56 -2.22
C ASN A 69 6.99 -6.47 -1.11
N LEU A 70 6.65 -7.00 0.06
CA LEU A 70 7.39 -6.83 1.31
C LEU A 70 7.62 -8.20 1.97
N ASP A 71 8.84 -8.41 2.49
CA ASP A 71 9.17 -9.62 3.23
C ASP A 71 9.26 -9.30 4.73
N THR A 72 8.45 -9.99 5.55
CA THR A 72 8.38 -9.75 6.99
C THR A 72 9.10 -10.81 7.80
N TYR A 73 9.80 -10.37 8.84
CA TYR A 73 10.52 -11.21 9.78
C TYR A 73 10.32 -10.72 11.21
N TRP A 74 10.49 -11.59 12.19
CA TRP A 74 10.56 -11.21 13.59
C TRP A 74 12.01 -11.05 14.00
N SER A 75 12.44 -9.83 14.28
CA SER A 75 13.81 -9.51 14.69
C SER A 75 13.77 -8.35 15.69
N GLU A 76 14.70 -8.31 16.62
CA GLU A 76 14.78 -7.25 17.64
C GLU A 76 13.47 -7.02 18.41
N ASP A 77 12.74 -8.12 18.71
CA ASP A 77 11.45 -8.12 19.42
C ASP A 77 10.33 -7.32 18.71
N GLN A 78 10.42 -7.15 17.37
CA GLN A 78 9.41 -6.46 16.59
C GLN A 78 9.30 -7.02 15.15
N ALA A 79 8.24 -6.61 14.45
CA ALA A 79 8.06 -6.90 13.04
C ALA A 79 9.01 -6.05 12.19
N MET A 80 9.89 -6.72 11.44
CA MET A 80 10.89 -6.10 10.57
C MET A 80 10.64 -6.48 9.12
N LEU A 81 11.05 -5.61 8.22
CA LEU A 81 11.23 -5.91 6.80
C LEU A 81 12.71 -6.24 6.57
N CYS A 82 12.97 -7.44 6.02
CA CYS A 82 14.31 -7.92 5.68
C CYS A 82 14.27 -8.57 4.31
N HIS A 83 15.41 -8.64 3.61
CA HIS A 83 15.56 -9.41 2.38
C HIS A 83 16.35 -10.69 2.65
N GLY A 84 15.69 -11.69 3.25
CA GLY A 84 16.28 -12.96 3.67
C GLY A 84 17.11 -12.88 4.94
N ILE A 85 18.18 -12.09 4.95
CA ILE A 85 19.13 -11.98 6.06
C ILE A 85 19.05 -10.56 6.62
N CYS A 86 18.46 -10.40 7.82
CA CYS A 86 18.22 -9.09 8.42
C CYS A 86 19.51 -8.28 8.71
N GLU A 87 20.62 -8.96 8.98
CA GLU A 87 21.92 -8.31 9.20
C GLU A 87 22.47 -7.60 7.94
N LEU A 88 21.96 -7.94 6.75
CA LEU A 88 22.33 -7.31 5.48
C LEU A 88 21.42 -6.13 5.09
N GLY A 89 20.42 -5.83 5.90
CA GLY A 89 19.48 -4.72 5.72
C GLY A 89 18.14 -5.05 6.32
N GLN A 90 17.68 -4.15 7.17
CA GLN A 90 16.37 -4.26 7.82
C GLN A 90 15.80 -2.88 8.13
N GLN A 91 14.49 -2.81 8.22
CA GLN A 91 13.77 -1.65 8.75
C GLN A 91 12.51 -2.10 9.49
N PRO A 92 12.06 -1.38 10.52
CA PRO A 92 10.80 -1.69 11.17
C PRO A 92 9.63 -1.66 10.18
N LEU A 93 8.74 -2.67 10.25
CA LEU A 93 7.54 -2.69 9.41
C LEU A 93 6.68 -1.44 9.65
N VAL A 94 6.55 -1.01 10.91
CA VAL A 94 5.77 0.18 11.28
C VAL A 94 6.28 1.46 10.60
N ASP A 95 7.59 1.61 10.40
CA ASP A 95 8.17 2.78 9.74
C ASP A 95 7.77 2.82 8.26
N ALA A 96 7.91 1.68 7.57
CA ALA A 96 7.48 1.56 6.16
C ALA A 96 5.96 1.79 5.99
N LEU A 97 5.15 1.31 6.92
CA LEU A 97 3.70 1.56 6.92
C LEU A 97 3.38 3.02 7.23
N SER A 98 4.15 3.68 8.09
CA SER A 98 4.02 5.12 8.35
C SER A 98 4.32 5.96 7.10
N ASP A 99 5.29 5.54 6.28
CA ASP A 99 5.57 6.15 4.98
C ASP A 99 4.37 5.99 4.01
N VAL A 100 3.75 4.80 4.02
CA VAL A 100 2.52 4.55 3.24
C VAL A 100 1.37 5.43 3.73
N LYS A 101 1.20 5.58 5.05
CA LYS A 101 0.18 6.46 5.65
C LYS A 101 0.38 7.91 5.22
N ALA A 102 1.61 8.42 5.36
CA ALA A 102 1.94 9.78 4.95
C ALA A 102 1.64 10.02 3.46
N PHE A 103 1.96 9.04 2.60
CA PHE A 103 1.62 9.12 1.18
C PHE A 103 0.11 9.14 0.93
N LEU A 104 -0.66 8.27 1.60
CA LEU A 104 -2.12 8.25 1.45
C LEU A 104 -2.80 9.52 1.96
N ASP A 105 -2.23 10.18 2.97
CA ASP A 105 -2.71 11.47 3.47
C ASP A 105 -2.43 12.60 2.45
N GLU A 106 -1.27 12.58 1.79
CA GLU A 106 -0.91 13.53 0.74
C GLU A 106 -1.67 13.26 -0.57
N GLN A 107 -1.98 12.00 -0.85
CA GLN A 107 -2.61 11.53 -2.09
C GLN A 107 -3.94 10.82 -1.81
N PRO A 108 -5.00 11.55 -1.43
CA PRO A 108 -6.24 10.96 -0.93
C PRO A 108 -6.99 10.11 -1.96
N TYR A 109 -6.63 10.19 -3.24
CA TYR A 109 -7.23 9.42 -4.33
C TYR A 109 -6.36 8.24 -4.78
N SER A 110 -5.46 7.79 -3.94
CA SER A 110 -4.62 6.62 -4.21
C SER A 110 -5.14 5.37 -3.50
N VAL A 111 -5.04 4.23 -4.20
CA VAL A 111 -5.26 2.88 -3.67
C VAL A 111 -3.94 2.13 -3.81
N ILE A 112 -3.49 1.47 -2.75
CA ILE A 112 -2.22 0.74 -2.70
C ILE A 112 -2.51 -0.74 -2.47
N ILE A 113 -1.80 -1.60 -3.18
CA ILE A 113 -1.77 -3.05 -2.95
C ILE A 113 -0.47 -3.39 -2.23
N ILE A 114 -0.57 -4.11 -1.13
CA ILE A 114 0.61 -4.64 -0.41
C ILE A 114 0.53 -6.16 -0.43
N THR A 115 1.61 -6.81 -0.83
CA THR A 115 1.74 -8.27 -0.77
C THR A 115 2.87 -8.64 0.16
N PHE A 116 2.59 -9.52 1.10
CA PHE A 116 3.59 -9.99 2.05
C PHE A 116 4.09 -11.39 1.72
N GLN A 117 5.41 -11.55 1.59
CA GLN A 117 6.05 -12.81 1.86
C GLN A 117 6.19 -12.90 3.39
N ALA A 118 5.17 -13.52 4.01
CA ALA A 118 4.99 -13.44 5.45
C ALA A 118 5.75 -14.57 6.18
N ALA A 119 6.71 -14.19 7.03
CA ALA A 119 7.39 -15.11 7.95
C ALA A 119 7.04 -14.83 9.42
N ILE A 120 6.07 -13.94 9.68
CA ILE A 120 5.48 -13.66 10.99
C ILE A 120 3.97 -13.86 10.92
N SER A 121 3.29 -13.93 12.07
CA SER A 121 1.84 -14.17 12.10
C SER A 121 1.03 -12.99 11.57
N ALA A 122 -0.24 -13.27 11.19
CA ALA A 122 -1.19 -12.24 10.79
C ALA A 122 -1.37 -11.17 11.86
N GLU A 123 -1.50 -11.59 13.13
CA GLU A 123 -1.69 -10.66 14.26
C GLU A 123 -0.47 -9.74 14.45
N GLN A 124 0.75 -10.29 14.32
CA GLN A 124 1.97 -9.48 14.41
C GLN A 124 2.05 -8.44 13.28
N THR A 125 1.65 -8.83 12.06
CA THR A 125 1.62 -7.91 10.92
C THR A 125 0.55 -6.84 11.10
N VAL A 126 -0.69 -7.23 11.46
CA VAL A 126 -1.81 -6.29 11.64
C VAL A 126 -1.55 -5.33 12.79
N ALA A 127 -0.88 -5.77 13.87
CA ALA A 127 -0.47 -4.86 14.95
C ALA A 127 0.42 -3.71 14.46
N ALA A 128 1.26 -3.93 13.43
CA ALA A 128 2.03 -2.84 12.81
C ALA A 128 1.15 -1.87 12.00
N PHE A 129 0.09 -2.38 11.32
CA PHE A 129 -0.91 -1.52 10.67
C PHE A 129 -1.70 -0.68 11.69
N GLU A 130 -2.03 -1.24 12.85
CA GLU A 130 -2.69 -0.49 13.94
C GLU A 130 -1.78 0.62 14.47
N GLN A 131 -0.48 0.32 14.70
CA GLN A 131 0.49 1.32 15.16
C GLN A 131 0.73 2.44 14.15
N ALA A 132 0.66 2.13 12.84
CA ALA A 132 0.78 3.09 11.75
C ALA A 132 -0.54 3.80 11.41
N GLU A 133 -1.63 3.55 12.16
CA GLU A 133 -2.97 4.11 11.93
C GLU A 133 -3.54 3.78 10.54
N LEU A 134 -3.20 2.61 10.00
CA LEU A 134 -3.61 2.13 8.68
C LEU A 134 -4.64 0.98 8.72
N ALA A 135 -4.88 0.36 9.86
CA ALA A 135 -5.75 -0.82 9.93
C ALA A 135 -7.18 -0.55 9.42
N SER A 136 -7.71 0.66 9.62
CA SER A 136 -9.04 1.05 9.13
C SER A 136 -9.10 1.25 7.61
N GLU A 137 -7.96 1.42 6.94
CA GLU A 137 -7.86 1.56 5.49
C GLU A 137 -7.80 0.20 4.76
N MET A 138 -7.62 -0.90 5.50
CA MET A 138 -7.52 -2.23 4.93
C MET A 138 -8.89 -2.71 4.44
N TYR A 139 -8.95 -3.05 3.15
CA TYR A 139 -10.15 -3.59 2.51
C TYR A 139 -10.19 -5.10 2.63
N GLU A 140 -11.32 -5.65 3.05
CA GLU A 140 -11.58 -7.09 3.02
C GLU A 140 -12.51 -7.43 1.86
N HIS A 141 -12.02 -8.28 0.94
CA HIS A 141 -12.79 -8.71 -0.21
C HIS A 141 -13.53 -10.01 0.06
N PRO A 142 -14.88 -10.00 0.06
CA PRO A 142 -15.65 -11.23 0.19
C PRO A 142 -15.46 -12.12 -1.04
N LEU A 143 -15.14 -13.39 -0.83
CA LEU A 143 -14.99 -14.36 -1.92
C LEU A 143 -16.25 -14.43 -2.79
N SER A 144 -16.04 -14.65 -4.08
CA SER A 144 -17.12 -14.80 -5.07
C SER A 144 -17.98 -13.55 -5.29
N THR A 145 -17.50 -12.39 -4.87
CA THR A 145 -18.10 -11.10 -5.23
C THR A 145 -17.26 -10.38 -6.29
N ALA A 146 -17.83 -9.37 -6.96
CA ALA A 146 -17.06 -8.52 -7.85
C ALA A 146 -16.18 -7.56 -7.04
N TRP A 147 -14.96 -7.33 -7.53
CA TRP A 147 -14.09 -6.31 -6.94
C TRP A 147 -14.70 -4.91 -7.07
N PRO A 148 -14.59 -4.07 -6.04
CA PRO A 148 -15.05 -2.68 -6.12
C PRO A 148 -14.18 -1.87 -7.09
N SER A 149 -14.74 -0.77 -7.59
CA SER A 149 -13.96 0.22 -8.33
C SER A 149 -13.02 0.99 -7.40
N LEU A 150 -11.95 1.60 -7.98
CA LEU A 150 -11.03 2.41 -7.20
C LEU A 150 -11.77 3.55 -6.48
N ILE A 151 -12.73 4.20 -7.15
CA ILE A 151 -13.50 5.28 -6.51
C ILE A 151 -14.30 4.78 -5.31
N THR A 152 -14.88 3.57 -5.40
CA THR A 152 -15.63 2.99 -4.28
C THR A 152 -14.73 2.73 -3.06
N LEU A 153 -13.51 2.22 -3.28
CA LEU A 153 -12.52 2.02 -2.21
C LEU A 153 -12.13 3.36 -1.56
N ILE A 154 -11.90 4.38 -2.37
CA ILE A 154 -11.52 5.72 -1.92
C ILE A 154 -12.65 6.38 -1.09
N GLU A 155 -13.88 6.33 -1.59
CA GLU A 155 -15.05 6.90 -0.89
C GLU A 155 -15.33 6.21 0.45
N ASN A 156 -15.04 4.91 0.54
CA ASN A 156 -15.20 4.13 1.77
C ASN A 156 -13.97 4.22 2.70
N GLN A 157 -12.92 4.95 2.31
CA GLN A 157 -11.65 5.02 3.06
C GLN A 157 -11.01 3.65 3.28
N GLN A 158 -11.16 2.73 2.32
CA GLN A 158 -10.58 1.39 2.31
C GLN A 158 -9.55 1.28 1.18
N ARG A 159 -8.51 2.09 1.27
CA ARG A 159 -7.53 2.32 0.21
C ARG A 159 -6.33 1.39 0.22
N LEU A 160 -6.31 0.42 1.15
CA LEU A 160 -5.29 -0.63 1.22
C LEU A 160 -5.88 -1.99 0.90
N ILE A 161 -5.28 -2.68 -0.06
CA ILE A 161 -5.57 -4.08 -0.38
C ILE A 161 -4.35 -4.88 0.03
N VAL A 162 -4.49 -5.73 1.05
CA VAL A 162 -3.37 -6.44 1.66
C VAL A 162 -3.51 -7.93 1.46
N PHE A 163 -2.50 -8.55 0.85
CA PHE A 163 -2.38 -9.98 0.67
C PHE A 163 -1.17 -10.55 1.38
N ALA A 164 -1.27 -11.79 1.81
CA ALA A 164 -0.19 -12.52 2.45
C ALA A 164 -0.04 -13.94 1.89
N SER A 165 1.20 -14.40 1.78
CA SER A 165 1.54 -15.75 1.35
C SER A 165 1.27 -16.81 2.42
N ASN A 166 1.24 -16.42 3.70
CA ASN A 166 0.92 -17.26 4.86
C ASN A 166 0.00 -16.51 5.80
N ASP A 167 -0.81 -17.24 6.57
CA ASP A 167 -1.77 -16.74 7.56
C ASP A 167 -2.79 -15.73 7.01
N GLY A 168 -2.90 -15.59 5.70
CA GLY A 168 -3.94 -14.77 5.05
C GLY A 168 -5.33 -15.28 5.39
N GLY A 169 -6.28 -14.35 5.62
CA GLY A 169 -7.65 -14.68 6.03
C GLY A 169 -7.84 -14.96 7.52
N MET A 170 -6.76 -14.95 8.31
CA MET A 170 -6.85 -15.14 9.78
C MET A 170 -7.32 -13.89 10.51
N VAL A 171 -7.05 -12.71 9.94
CA VAL A 171 -7.47 -11.40 10.48
C VAL A 171 -8.16 -10.62 9.36
N PRO A 172 -9.28 -9.91 9.64
CA PRO A 172 -9.98 -9.10 8.64
C PRO A 172 -9.05 -8.12 7.91
N GLY A 173 -9.21 -8.03 6.58
CA GLY A 173 -8.39 -7.16 5.73
C GLY A 173 -6.99 -7.69 5.41
N TYR A 174 -6.52 -8.76 6.07
CA TYR A 174 -5.26 -9.45 5.76
C TYR A 174 -5.56 -10.72 4.97
N MET A 175 -5.68 -10.61 3.66
CA MET A 175 -6.27 -11.62 2.79
C MET A 175 -5.26 -12.68 2.37
N ASP A 176 -5.73 -13.93 2.20
CA ASP A 176 -4.93 -15.00 1.62
C ASP A 176 -4.67 -14.74 0.14
N GLN A 177 -3.41 -14.65 -0.22
CA GLN A 177 -2.95 -14.37 -1.57
C GLN A 177 -3.44 -15.44 -2.57
N TRP A 178 -3.32 -16.71 -2.20
CA TRP A 178 -3.58 -17.84 -3.10
C TRP A 178 -5.06 -18.07 -3.39
N THR A 179 -5.93 -17.51 -2.56
CA THR A 179 -7.38 -17.55 -2.76
C THR A 179 -7.86 -16.44 -3.69
N HIS A 180 -7.14 -15.31 -3.76
CA HIS A 180 -7.59 -14.10 -4.42
C HIS A 180 -6.91 -13.81 -5.76
N TRP A 181 -5.75 -14.35 -6.01
CA TRP A 181 -5.07 -14.12 -7.27
C TRP A 181 -4.42 -15.38 -7.85
N ILE A 182 -4.07 -15.32 -9.13
CA ILE A 182 -3.32 -16.37 -9.84
C ILE A 182 -1.95 -15.81 -10.14
N ASP A 183 -0.91 -16.53 -9.71
CA ASP A 183 0.47 -16.22 -10.06
C ASP A 183 0.89 -17.06 -11.27
N ASN A 184 1.86 -16.53 -12.03
CA ASN A 184 2.43 -17.28 -13.13
C ASN A 184 3.35 -18.38 -12.58
N PRO A 185 3.25 -19.63 -13.06
CA PRO A 185 4.22 -20.65 -12.71
C PRO A 185 5.59 -20.27 -13.30
N TYR A 186 6.61 -20.35 -12.47
CA TYR A 186 8.02 -20.15 -12.87
C TYR A 186 8.52 -21.31 -13.71
#